data_38ba53e0cdfe3d50f4dbe0a89514e787
#
_entry.id   38ba53e0cdfe3d50f4dbe0a89514e787
#
_cell.length_a   1.000
_cell.length_b   1.000
_cell.length_c   1.000
_cell.angle_alpha   90.00
_cell.angle_beta   90.00
_cell.angle_gamma   90.00
#
_symmetry.space_group_name_H-M   'P 1'
#
loop_
_entity.id
_entity.type
_entity.pdbx_description
1 polymer ?
#
loop_
_entity_poly.entity_id
_entity_poly.type
_entity_poly.pdbx_seq_one_letter_code
_entity_poly.pdbx_strand_id
1 'polypeptide(L)'
;KRNYILVFMLLVTCVSIFVMGKVNINQDMTKYLPSNSSMKKGIDILEKELPDVKNMSTIWVMVDDLDNNKKLDIYNKLKEIKNIYTISYDNESDTYNKDNHTLYVLNSKYNSNSDEIKDIKKELDNLKEEYKLVYELDSDITNVPISIIIFAFSILLIILLIMCSSWIEPILFIITIGIAIIINLGTNYLLDEVSYTTYSIAAILQLVLTMDYSIMLLNRYREEKENNKNNLTSMKEAIKKSFPSIMGSSFTTIVGLLALLFMSFKIGTDLGIVLSKGVLISLICIFTVLPSLILIFDKLIYKTHKKYPHINMEKIAIFSQKYKYIISLTFIILFAILYFIRGTNIVTFDTPKDNTISKFFKKDNNIVLLYENKNEDNIDEIINYLTTDDKVKTINTYKTTVGKKYNTDELDYFLKMQNIDINKEIIVSIYKTIYQDKYNNDSKLTIEELINFIIQNQNNFKNMINDDMLLEINNANNMIKEAKKMFVGETYSIINISTSYKEESKDTFTFIDKLDKECKNKLNGKYYFIGNSIMNYEMSNNFNYEMNKLTIITIVLIFLVVLFTFKSLIIPFILVLLI
;
A
#
# COMPACT_ATOMS: atom_id res chain seq x y z
N LYS A 1 -3.56 -46.91 1.71
CA LYS A 1 -2.82 -45.73 2.19
C LYS A 1 -3.00 -44.51 1.27
N ARG A 2 -2.92 -44.63 -0.08
CA ARG A 2 -3.08 -43.53 -1.05
C ARG A 2 -4.37 -42.75 -0.83
N ASN A 3 -5.54 -43.43 -0.78
CA ASN A 3 -6.82 -42.76 -0.62
C ASN A 3 -6.96 -42.04 0.73
N TYR A 4 -6.35 -42.57 1.79
CA TYR A 4 -6.34 -41.91 3.11
C TYR A 4 -5.55 -40.59 3.07
N ILE A 5 -4.41 -40.56 2.36
CA ILE A 5 -3.60 -39.34 2.19
C ILE A 5 -4.41 -38.28 1.42
N LEU A 6 -5.08 -38.67 0.31
CA LEU A 6 -5.92 -37.75 -0.45
C LEU A 6 -7.08 -37.20 0.40
N VAL A 7 -7.80 -38.06 1.12
CA VAL A 7 -8.90 -37.64 2.00
C VAL A 7 -8.38 -36.70 3.09
N PHE A 8 -7.26 -37.02 3.71
CA PHE A 8 -6.62 -36.14 4.69
C PHE A 8 -6.26 -34.76 4.10
N MET A 9 -5.62 -34.72 2.93
CA MET A 9 -5.25 -33.45 2.28
C MET A 9 -6.49 -32.64 1.86
N LEU A 10 -7.57 -33.30 1.41
CA LEU A 10 -8.83 -32.64 1.11
C LEU A 10 -9.49 -32.07 2.38
N LEU A 11 -9.46 -32.78 3.50
CA LEU A 11 -9.94 -32.26 4.79
C LEU A 11 -9.15 -31.02 5.22
N VAL A 12 -7.81 -31.07 5.13
CA VAL A 12 -6.95 -29.92 5.43
C VAL A 12 -7.30 -28.74 4.49
N THR A 13 -7.56 -29.01 3.22
CA THR A 13 -7.97 -27.97 2.26
C THR A 13 -9.32 -27.35 2.64
N CYS A 14 -10.31 -28.17 3.01
CA CYS A 14 -11.63 -27.67 3.45
C CYS A 14 -11.51 -26.79 4.71
N VAL A 15 -10.71 -27.21 5.69
CA VAL A 15 -10.43 -26.37 6.88
C VAL A 15 -9.75 -25.07 6.48
N SER A 16 -8.77 -25.14 5.57
CA SER A 16 -8.04 -23.96 5.10
C SER A 16 -8.94 -22.96 4.38
N ILE A 17 -9.92 -23.41 3.57
CA ILE A 17 -10.90 -22.52 2.93
C ILE A 17 -11.71 -21.77 3.99
N PHE A 18 -12.16 -22.45 5.03
CA PHE A 18 -12.94 -21.82 6.10
C PHE A 18 -12.12 -20.79 6.88
N VAL A 19 -10.86 -21.11 7.17
CA VAL A 19 -9.97 -20.25 7.96
C VAL A 19 -9.42 -19.08 7.12
N MET A 20 -9.29 -19.25 5.81
CA MET A 20 -8.79 -18.20 4.89
C MET A 20 -9.60 -16.91 4.99
N GLY A 21 -10.93 -17.00 5.19
CA GLY A 21 -11.79 -15.82 5.38
C GLY A 21 -11.57 -15.07 6.71
N LYS A 22 -10.79 -15.63 7.64
CA LYS A 22 -10.48 -15.04 8.94
C LYS A 22 -9.06 -14.47 9.03
N VAL A 23 -8.30 -14.53 7.93
CA VAL A 23 -6.94 -13.97 7.86
C VAL A 23 -7.02 -12.46 7.98
N ASN A 24 -6.24 -11.89 8.90
CA ASN A 24 -6.13 -10.44 9.05
C ASN A 24 -5.20 -9.88 7.97
N ILE A 25 -5.79 -9.14 7.01
CA ILE A 25 -5.06 -8.53 5.90
C ILE A 25 -4.87 -7.05 6.20
N ASN A 26 -3.60 -6.64 6.38
CA ASN A 26 -3.26 -5.27 6.67
C ASN A 26 -2.98 -4.48 5.39
N GLN A 27 -3.70 -3.38 5.22
CA GLN A 27 -3.57 -2.47 4.07
C GLN A 27 -2.66 -1.26 4.38
N ASP A 28 -2.35 -0.99 5.65
CA ASP A 28 -1.50 0.14 6.05
C ASP A 28 -0.03 -0.17 5.81
N MET A 29 0.49 0.28 4.67
CA MET A 29 1.90 0.09 4.28
C MET A 29 2.88 0.78 5.25
N THR A 30 2.44 1.76 6.03
CA THR A 30 3.29 2.45 7.00
C THR A 30 3.76 1.55 8.14
N LYS A 31 3.03 0.48 8.44
CA LYS A 31 3.42 -0.54 9.43
C LYS A 31 4.64 -1.36 8.99
N TYR A 32 4.90 -1.41 7.68
CA TYR A 32 6.00 -2.18 7.09
C TYR A 32 7.29 -1.37 6.92
N LEU A 33 7.28 -0.07 7.28
CA LEU A 33 8.48 0.75 7.32
C LEU A 33 9.47 0.25 8.37
N PRO A 34 10.78 0.46 8.14
CA PRO A 34 11.80 0.15 9.14
C PRO A 34 11.53 0.88 10.46
N SER A 35 11.80 0.22 11.58
CA SER A 35 11.58 0.82 12.92
C SER A 35 12.48 2.05 13.18
N ASN A 36 13.60 2.17 12.46
CA ASN A 36 14.49 3.33 12.53
C ASN A 36 14.11 4.45 11.54
N SER A 37 13.13 4.24 10.66
CA SER A 37 12.64 5.23 9.72
C SER A 37 12.17 6.50 10.45
N SER A 38 12.50 7.67 9.90
CA SER A 38 12.06 8.96 10.44
C SER A 38 10.55 9.09 10.35
N MET A 39 9.98 8.72 9.21
CA MET A 39 8.53 8.72 9.00
C MET A 39 7.82 7.80 10.00
N LYS A 40 8.33 6.58 10.24
CA LYS A 40 7.71 5.65 11.20
C LYS A 40 7.66 6.24 12.61
N LYS A 41 8.75 6.86 13.07
CA LYS A 41 8.78 7.56 14.37
C LYS A 41 7.77 8.71 14.43
N GLY A 42 7.67 9.48 13.34
CA GLY A 42 6.67 10.55 13.22
C GLY A 42 5.23 10.02 13.32
N ILE A 43 4.94 8.91 12.64
CA ILE A 43 3.62 8.26 12.69
C ILE A 43 3.30 7.78 14.12
N ASP A 44 4.25 7.15 14.80
CA ASP A 44 4.05 6.64 16.17
C ASP A 44 3.76 7.79 17.17
N ILE A 45 4.39 8.96 16.96
CA ILE A 45 4.10 10.18 17.74
C ILE A 45 2.73 10.75 17.36
N LEU A 46 2.42 10.83 16.06
CA LEU A 46 1.13 11.34 15.57
C LEU A 46 -0.04 10.51 16.11
N GLU A 47 0.10 9.17 16.13
CA GLU A 47 -0.91 8.26 16.66
C GLU A 47 -1.16 8.48 18.16
N LYS A 48 -0.10 8.81 18.90
CA LYS A 48 -0.19 9.06 20.35
C LYS A 48 -0.79 10.42 20.68
N GLU A 49 -0.34 11.48 19.98
CA GLU A 49 -0.68 12.87 20.33
C GLU A 49 -1.86 13.45 19.56
N LEU A 50 -2.07 12.99 18.32
CA LEU A 50 -3.10 13.47 17.41
C LEU A 50 -3.83 12.28 16.73
N PRO A 51 -4.45 11.38 17.51
CA PRO A 51 -5.05 10.14 16.99
C PRO A 51 -6.14 10.40 15.94
N ASP A 52 -6.93 11.46 16.09
CA ASP A 52 -7.97 11.83 15.13
C ASP A 52 -7.39 12.14 13.75
N VAL A 53 -6.20 12.78 13.71
CA VAL A 53 -5.49 13.09 12.45
C VAL A 53 -4.93 11.83 11.81
N LYS A 54 -4.31 10.95 12.61
CA LYS A 54 -3.76 9.67 12.12
C LYS A 54 -4.84 8.76 11.53
N ASN A 55 -6.02 8.74 12.16
CA ASN A 55 -7.12 7.89 11.75
C ASN A 55 -8.00 8.51 10.66
N MET A 56 -7.78 9.78 10.30
CA MET A 56 -8.60 10.47 9.31
C MET A 56 -8.56 9.75 7.96
N SER A 57 -9.74 9.48 7.42
CA SER A 57 -9.93 8.94 6.07
C SER A 57 -10.62 9.96 5.19
N THR A 58 -10.14 10.07 3.96
CA THR A 58 -10.73 10.95 2.94
C THR A 58 -11.43 10.10 1.88
N ILE A 59 -12.68 10.42 1.60
CA ILE A 59 -13.50 9.77 0.57
C ILE A 59 -13.81 10.81 -0.50
N TRP A 60 -13.45 10.52 -1.74
CA TRP A 60 -13.74 11.33 -2.90
C TRP A 60 -15.02 10.83 -3.54
N VAL A 61 -16.00 11.69 -3.70
CA VAL A 61 -17.30 11.38 -4.32
C VAL A 61 -17.46 12.27 -5.55
N MET A 62 -17.56 11.66 -6.71
CA MET A 62 -17.77 12.36 -7.99
C MET A 62 -19.15 12.04 -8.53
N VAL A 63 -19.81 13.04 -9.06
CA VAL A 63 -21.13 12.92 -9.70
C VAL A 63 -21.11 13.63 -11.02
N ASP A 64 -21.82 13.08 -11.99
CA ASP A 64 -21.86 13.58 -13.36
C ASP A 64 -23.08 14.45 -13.60
N ASP A 65 -22.91 15.50 -14.40
CA ASP A 65 -23.93 16.28 -15.07
C ASP A 65 -25.10 16.76 -14.19
N LEU A 66 -24.77 17.49 -13.10
CA LEU A 66 -25.77 18.02 -12.18
C LEU A 66 -26.05 19.50 -12.40
N ASP A 67 -27.31 19.89 -12.31
CA ASP A 67 -27.71 21.28 -12.11
C ASP A 67 -27.40 21.73 -10.65
N ASN A 68 -27.34 23.06 -10.42
CA ASN A 68 -26.97 23.61 -9.12
C ASN A 68 -27.91 23.18 -7.98
N ASN A 69 -29.20 22.92 -8.27
CA ASN A 69 -30.14 22.48 -7.24
C ASN A 69 -29.84 21.04 -6.81
N LYS A 70 -29.52 20.16 -7.76
CA LYS A 70 -29.14 18.77 -7.46
C LYS A 70 -27.78 18.69 -6.77
N LYS A 71 -26.82 19.57 -7.12
CA LYS A 71 -25.53 19.67 -6.42
C LYS A 71 -25.74 19.98 -4.94
N LEU A 72 -26.62 20.90 -4.62
CA LEU A 72 -26.95 21.26 -3.24
C LEU A 72 -27.71 20.14 -2.53
N ASP A 73 -28.63 19.46 -3.21
CA ASP A 73 -29.38 18.33 -2.67
C ASP A 73 -28.43 17.17 -2.26
N ILE A 74 -27.51 16.79 -3.15
CA ILE A 74 -26.48 15.80 -2.82
C ILE A 74 -25.60 16.24 -1.67
N TYR A 75 -25.13 17.49 -1.66
CA TYR A 75 -24.34 18.03 -0.55
C TYR A 75 -25.07 17.87 0.80
N ASN A 76 -26.36 18.17 0.85
CA ASN A 76 -27.16 18.03 2.05
C ASN A 76 -27.32 16.55 2.45
N LYS A 77 -27.59 15.65 1.51
CA LYS A 77 -27.67 14.20 1.76
C LYS A 77 -26.34 13.63 2.26
N LEU A 78 -25.21 14.04 1.66
CA LEU A 78 -23.90 13.64 2.11
C LEU A 78 -23.58 14.14 3.53
N LYS A 79 -24.08 15.34 3.90
CA LYS A 79 -23.94 15.92 5.25
C LYS A 79 -24.71 15.15 6.32
N GLU A 80 -25.81 14.50 5.95
CA GLU A 80 -26.64 13.69 6.84
C GLU A 80 -26.02 12.32 7.14
N ILE A 81 -25.05 11.84 6.32
CA ILE A 81 -24.39 10.57 6.55
C ILE A 81 -23.61 10.61 7.86
N LYS A 82 -23.95 9.69 8.76
CA LYS A 82 -23.28 9.56 10.06
C LYS A 82 -21.79 9.29 9.88
N ASN A 83 -20.97 9.81 10.81
CA ASN A 83 -19.51 9.64 10.86
C ASN A 83 -18.72 10.43 9.80
N ILE A 84 -19.35 11.26 8.98
CA ILE A 84 -18.67 12.29 8.20
C ILE A 84 -18.39 13.47 9.10
N TYR A 85 -17.11 13.89 9.14
CA TYR A 85 -16.66 15.01 9.96
C TYR A 85 -16.72 16.34 9.21
N THR A 86 -16.21 16.37 7.97
CA THR A 86 -16.26 17.55 7.10
C THR A 86 -16.52 17.17 5.66
N ILE A 87 -17.15 18.09 4.92
CA ILE A 87 -17.31 17.99 3.45
C ILE A 87 -16.70 19.25 2.85
N SER A 88 -15.70 19.06 1.99
CA SER A 88 -15.14 20.13 1.19
C SER A 88 -15.79 20.15 -0.18
N TYR A 89 -16.45 21.23 -0.49
CA TYR A 89 -17.14 21.48 -1.76
C TYR A 89 -17.34 22.99 -1.94
N ASP A 90 -17.14 23.49 -3.13
CA ASP A 90 -17.42 24.87 -3.52
C ASP A 90 -18.02 24.86 -4.93
N ASN A 91 -19.23 25.40 -5.05
CA ASN A 91 -19.99 25.39 -6.29
C ASN A 91 -19.36 26.24 -7.40
N GLU A 92 -18.59 27.27 -7.04
CA GLU A 92 -17.98 28.22 -7.98
C GLU A 92 -16.54 27.87 -8.32
N SER A 93 -15.93 26.94 -7.60
CA SER A 93 -14.53 26.58 -7.78
C SER A 93 -14.31 25.48 -8.83
N ASP A 94 -13.43 25.74 -9.79
CA ASP A 94 -12.95 24.77 -10.78
C ASP A 94 -12.23 23.57 -10.14
N THR A 95 -11.84 23.68 -8.87
CA THR A 95 -11.27 22.58 -8.10
C THR A 95 -12.27 21.46 -7.86
N TYR A 96 -13.54 21.82 -7.68
CA TYR A 96 -14.64 20.88 -7.40
C TYR A 96 -15.59 20.67 -8.58
N ASN A 97 -15.50 21.51 -9.63
CA ASN A 97 -16.38 21.42 -10.80
C ASN A 97 -15.53 21.46 -12.06
N LYS A 98 -15.53 20.39 -12.84
CA LYS A 98 -14.72 20.27 -14.06
C LYS A 98 -15.36 19.31 -15.06
N ASP A 99 -15.41 19.71 -16.33
CA ASP A 99 -15.83 18.85 -17.45
C ASP A 99 -17.17 18.13 -17.19
N ASN A 100 -18.18 18.85 -16.69
CA ASN A 100 -19.49 18.31 -16.25
C ASN A 100 -19.45 17.33 -15.08
N HIS A 101 -18.35 17.27 -14.35
CA HIS A 101 -18.22 16.47 -13.12
C HIS A 101 -18.16 17.38 -11.90
N THR A 102 -18.77 16.96 -10.82
CA THR A 102 -18.72 17.64 -9.52
C THR A 102 -18.09 16.73 -8.48
N LEU A 103 -17.12 17.25 -7.73
CA LEU A 103 -16.39 16.55 -6.69
C LEU A 103 -16.79 17.02 -5.30
N TYR A 104 -17.11 16.07 -4.41
CA TYR A 104 -17.24 16.27 -2.98
C TYR A 104 -16.14 15.50 -2.26
N VAL A 105 -15.41 16.16 -1.37
CA VAL A 105 -14.35 15.53 -0.57
C VAL A 105 -14.83 15.38 0.87
N LEU A 106 -15.10 14.16 1.28
CA LEU A 106 -15.61 13.81 2.60
C LEU A 106 -14.44 13.39 3.48
N ASN A 107 -14.35 13.92 4.69
CA ASN A 107 -13.39 13.49 5.70
C ASN A 107 -14.11 12.84 6.88
N SER A 108 -13.58 11.74 7.36
CA SER A 108 -14.04 11.02 8.54
C SER A 108 -12.89 10.86 9.54
N LYS A 109 -13.18 10.90 10.84
CA LYS A 109 -12.17 10.68 11.91
C LYS A 109 -11.84 9.21 12.14
N TYR A 110 -12.39 8.32 11.33
CA TYR A 110 -12.25 6.87 11.48
C TYR A 110 -11.28 6.31 10.43
N ASN A 111 -10.56 5.26 10.81
CA ASN A 111 -9.63 4.58 9.93
C ASN A 111 -10.37 3.89 8.78
N SER A 112 -9.77 3.85 7.61
CA SER A 112 -10.33 3.28 6.36
C SER A 112 -10.86 1.84 6.48
N ASN A 113 -10.35 1.06 7.42
CA ASN A 113 -10.78 -0.33 7.66
C ASN A 113 -11.82 -0.47 8.78
N SER A 114 -12.24 0.63 9.41
CA SER A 114 -13.21 0.62 10.51
C SER A 114 -14.62 0.26 10.03
N ASP A 115 -15.47 -0.14 10.97
CA ASP A 115 -16.87 -0.44 10.67
C ASP A 115 -17.65 0.84 10.32
N GLU A 116 -17.27 1.98 10.90
CA GLU A 116 -17.86 3.29 10.59
C GLU A 116 -17.64 3.68 9.11
N ILE A 117 -16.47 3.41 8.55
CA ILE A 117 -16.20 3.64 7.11
C ILE A 117 -16.98 2.65 6.24
N LYS A 118 -17.18 1.41 6.68
CA LYS A 118 -18.06 0.46 5.96
C LYS A 118 -19.52 0.94 5.95
N ASP A 119 -19.99 1.52 7.05
CA ASP A 119 -21.32 2.12 7.11
C ASP A 119 -21.45 3.31 6.16
N ILE A 120 -20.45 4.20 6.12
CA ILE A 120 -20.42 5.31 5.15
C ILE A 120 -20.47 4.78 3.71
N LYS A 121 -19.64 3.77 3.37
CA LYS A 121 -19.64 3.14 2.04
C LYS A 121 -21.03 2.57 1.69
N LYS A 122 -21.72 1.94 2.63
CA LYS A 122 -23.06 1.40 2.42
C LYS A 122 -24.09 2.51 2.13
N GLU A 123 -24.02 3.63 2.86
CA GLU A 123 -24.88 4.79 2.57
C GLU A 123 -24.56 5.41 1.19
N LEU A 124 -23.27 5.49 0.83
CA LEU A 124 -22.87 5.95 -0.51
C LEU A 124 -23.35 4.98 -1.61
N ASP A 125 -23.35 3.67 -1.37
CA ASP A 125 -23.89 2.68 -2.31
C ASP A 125 -25.40 2.84 -2.49
N ASN A 126 -26.16 3.21 -1.47
CA ASN A 126 -27.57 3.54 -1.59
C ASN A 126 -27.79 4.77 -2.48
N LEU A 127 -26.95 5.81 -2.31
CA LEU A 127 -27.03 7.03 -3.12
C LEU A 127 -26.54 6.81 -4.57
N LYS A 128 -25.70 5.82 -4.81
CA LYS A 128 -25.14 5.50 -6.12
C LYS A 128 -26.20 5.17 -7.17
N GLU A 129 -27.27 4.51 -6.78
CA GLU A 129 -28.37 4.18 -7.69
C GLU A 129 -29.19 5.43 -8.08
N GLU A 130 -29.34 6.38 -7.16
CA GLU A 130 -30.13 7.59 -7.36
C GLU A 130 -29.39 8.65 -8.19
N TYR A 131 -28.08 8.86 -7.88
CA TYR A 131 -27.29 9.97 -8.44
C TYR A 131 -26.19 9.53 -9.42
N LYS A 132 -26.03 8.23 -9.69
CA LYS A 132 -24.94 7.67 -10.53
C LYS A 132 -23.56 8.13 -10.04
N LEU A 133 -23.41 8.25 -8.72
CA LEU A 133 -22.15 8.69 -8.13
C LEU A 133 -21.07 7.60 -8.19
N VAL A 134 -19.82 8.06 -8.26
CA VAL A 134 -18.62 7.22 -8.11
C VAL A 134 -17.88 7.70 -6.89
N TYR A 135 -17.45 6.80 -6.03
CA TYR A 135 -16.65 7.19 -4.87
C TYR A 135 -15.38 6.34 -4.74
N GLU A 136 -14.36 6.93 -4.15
CA GLU A 136 -13.06 6.32 -3.91
C GLU A 136 -12.54 6.74 -2.54
N LEU A 137 -12.01 5.80 -1.80
CA LEU A 137 -11.28 6.07 -0.57
C LEU A 137 -9.81 6.35 -0.89
N ASP A 138 -9.21 7.32 -0.24
CA ASP A 138 -7.82 7.71 -0.51
C ASP A 138 -6.83 6.59 -0.21
N SER A 139 -7.15 5.76 0.77
CA SER A 139 -6.40 4.57 1.18
C SER A 139 -6.79 3.29 0.43
N ASP A 140 -7.78 3.32 -0.49
CA ASP A 140 -8.12 2.13 -1.26
C ASP A 140 -6.90 1.73 -2.11
N ILE A 141 -6.31 0.61 -1.76
CA ILE A 141 -5.26 -0.01 -2.56
C ILE A 141 -5.94 -0.53 -3.82
N THR A 142 -5.41 -0.14 -4.97
CA THR A 142 -5.88 -0.69 -6.24
C THR A 142 -5.69 -2.20 -6.23
N ASN A 143 -6.79 -2.94 -6.24
CA ASN A 143 -6.74 -4.38 -6.42
C ASN A 143 -5.96 -4.70 -7.70
N VAL A 144 -5.11 -5.73 -7.67
CA VAL A 144 -4.48 -6.21 -8.89
C VAL A 144 -5.58 -6.48 -9.91
N PRO A 145 -5.60 -5.79 -11.06
CA PRO A 145 -6.66 -5.94 -12.04
C PRO A 145 -6.85 -7.42 -12.39
N ILE A 146 -8.07 -7.89 -12.37
CA ILE A 146 -8.40 -9.29 -12.65
C ILE A 146 -7.89 -9.72 -14.04
N SER A 147 -7.77 -8.77 -14.98
CA SER A 147 -7.18 -8.96 -16.30
C SER A 147 -5.72 -9.41 -16.24
N ILE A 148 -4.92 -8.87 -15.31
CA ILE A 148 -3.51 -9.27 -15.12
C ILE A 148 -3.45 -10.70 -14.58
N ILE A 149 -4.32 -11.06 -13.66
CA ILE A 149 -4.39 -12.42 -13.09
C ILE A 149 -4.78 -13.41 -14.18
N ILE A 150 -5.80 -13.09 -14.99
CA ILE A 150 -6.25 -13.93 -16.12
C ILE A 150 -5.14 -14.06 -17.17
N PHE A 151 -4.44 -12.97 -17.48
CA PHE A 151 -3.33 -12.96 -18.45
C PHE A 151 -2.18 -13.86 -17.98
N ALA A 152 -1.73 -13.71 -16.73
CA ALA A 152 -0.68 -14.53 -16.13
C ALA A 152 -1.07 -16.02 -16.12
N PHE A 153 -2.30 -16.33 -15.73
CA PHE A 153 -2.82 -17.70 -15.72
C PHE A 153 -2.94 -18.28 -17.14
N SER A 154 -3.31 -17.47 -18.14
CA SER A 154 -3.40 -17.90 -19.53
C SER A 154 -2.03 -18.24 -20.12
N ILE A 155 -1.01 -17.41 -19.86
CA ILE A 155 0.38 -17.70 -20.26
C ILE A 155 0.85 -19.00 -19.63
N LEU A 156 0.63 -19.18 -18.35
CA LEU A 156 0.99 -20.39 -17.63
C LEU A 156 0.31 -21.62 -18.22
N LEU A 157 -0.99 -21.53 -18.50
CA LEU A 157 -1.74 -22.64 -19.11
C LEU A 157 -1.18 -22.99 -20.49
N ILE A 158 -0.83 -22.00 -21.32
CA ILE A 158 -0.22 -22.22 -22.64
C ILE A 158 1.12 -22.95 -22.50
N ILE A 159 1.98 -22.52 -21.56
CA ILE A 159 3.27 -23.16 -21.29
C ILE A 159 3.05 -24.61 -20.86
N LEU A 160 2.14 -24.86 -19.92
CA LEU A 160 1.79 -26.20 -19.48
C LEU A 160 1.27 -27.07 -20.64
N LEU A 161 0.40 -26.52 -21.47
CA LEU A 161 -0.11 -27.25 -22.65
C LEU A 161 1.00 -27.60 -23.64
N ILE A 162 2.02 -26.78 -23.80
CA ILE A 162 3.16 -27.06 -24.66
C ILE A 162 4.08 -28.15 -24.04
N MET A 163 4.35 -28.05 -22.74
CA MET A 163 5.29 -28.92 -22.02
C MET A 163 4.71 -30.30 -21.69
N CYS A 164 3.40 -30.44 -21.58
CA CYS A 164 2.72 -31.68 -21.22
C CYS A 164 2.44 -32.56 -22.45
N SER A 165 2.53 -33.88 -22.30
CA SER A 165 2.23 -34.86 -23.36
C SER A 165 0.78 -35.37 -23.33
N SER A 166 -0.04 -34.90 -22.39
CA SER A 166 -1.46 -35.24 -22.28
C SER A 166 -2.26 -34.02 -21.92
N TRP A 167 -3.52 -33.95 -22.39
CA TRP A 167 -4.43 -32.84 -22.07
C TRP A 167 -4.88 -32.82 -20.60
N ILE A 168 -4.83 -33.95 -19.91
CA ILE A 168 -5.25 -34.06 -18.49
C ILE A 168 -4.14 -33.62 -17.52
N GLU A 169 -2.87 -33.70 -17.90
CA GLU A 169 -1.75 -33.40 -17.00
C GLU A 169 -1.72 -31.96 -16.47
N PRO A 170 -1.94 -30.91 -17.29
CA PRO A 170 -2.06 -29.55 -16.80
C PRO A 170 -3.14 -29.41 -15.73
N ILE A 171 -4.27 -30.12 -15.89
CA ILE A 171 -5.38 -30.08 -14.92
C ILE A 171 -4.94 -30.68 -13.59
N LEU A 172 -4.22 -31.82 -13.61
CA LEU A 172 -3.70 -32.44 -12.38
C LEU A 172 -2.70 -31.54 -11.66
N PHE A 173 -1.87 -30.81 -12.40
CA PHE A 173 -0.93 -29.84 -11.82
C PHE A 173 -1.67 -28.66 -11.19
N ILE A 174 -2.63 -28.06 -11.88
CA ILE A 174 -3.44 -26.94 -11.37
C ILE A 174 -4.20 -27.35 -10.11
N ILE A 175 -4.80 -28.55 -10.08
CA ILE A 175 -5.47 -29.07 -8.89
C ILE A 175 -4.49 -29.22 -7.72
N THR A 176 -3.31 -29.85 -7.96
CA THR A 176 -2.32 -30.07 -6.93
C THR A 176 -1.79 -28.77 -6.33
N ILE A 177 -1.44 -27.81 -7.19
CA ILE A 177 -0.90 -26.52 -6.77
C ILE A 177 -2.02 -25.67 -6.17
N GLY A 178 -3.25 -25.73 -6.71
CA GLY A 178 -4.43 -25.07 -6.15
C GLY A 178 -4.70 -25.50 -4.70
N ILE A 179 -4.62 -26.79 -4.41
CA ILE A 179 -4.70 -27.30 -3.04
C ILE A 179 -3.59 -26.70 -2.17
N ALA A 180 -2.35 -26.67 -2.66
CA ALA A 180 -1.22 -26.10 -1.92
C ALA A 180 -1.39 -24.59 -1.66
N ILE A 181 -1.90 -23.83 -2.62
CA ILE A 181 -2.18 -22.40 -2.49
C ILE A 181 -3.26 -22.16 -1.42
N ILE A 182 -4.37 -22.90 -1.47
CA ILE A 182 -5.45 -22.78 -0.49
C ILE A 182 -4.94 -23.05 0.92
N ILE A 183 -4.14 -24.12 1.10
CA ILE A 183 -3.54 -24.43 2.39
C ILE A 183 -2.59 -23.33 2.84
N ASN A 184 -1.76 -22.78 1.94
CA ASN A 184 -0.86 -21.68 2.26
C ASN A 184 -1.62 -20.41 2.70
N LEU A 185 -2.63 -20.00 1.94
CA LEU A 185 -3.44 -18.83 2.27
C LEU A 185 -4.22 -19.02 3.57
N GLY A 186 -4.80 -20.21 3.79
CA GLY A 186 -5.51 -20.53 5.01
C GLY A 186 -4.61 -20.56 6.25
N THR A 187 -3.38 -21.10 6.12
CA THR A 187 -2.42 -21.11 7.22
C THR A 187 -1.81 -19.75 7.55
N ASN A 188 -2.06 -18.72 6.76
CA ASN A 188 -1.75 -17.34 7.12
C ASN A 188 -2.51 -16.86 8.35
N TYR A 189 -3.62 -17.51 8.70
CA TYR A 189 -4.33 -17.26 9.96
C TYR A 189 -3.45 -17.47 11.23
N LEU A 190 -2.38 -18.26 11.12
CA LEU A 190 -1.41 -18.46 12.20
C LEU A 190 -0.42 -17.29 12.34
N LEU A 191 -0.44 -16.37 11.39
CA LEU A 191 0.30 -15.10 11.45
C LEU A 191 -0.65 -14.04 12.01
N ASP A 192 -0.14 -13.13 12.82
CA ASP A 192 -0.96 -12.07 13.43
C ASP A 192 -1.65 -11.22 12.37
N GLU A 193 -0.90 -10.83 11.35
CA GLU A 193 -1.38 -10.10 10.16
C GLU A 193 -0.50 -10.41 8.95
N VAL A 194 -1.04 -10.20 7.76
CA VAL A 194 -0.32 -10.34 6.48
C VAL A 194 -0.58 -9.10 5.65
N SER A 195 0.45 -8.55 5.00
CA SER A 195 0.25 -7.40 4.11
C SER A 195 -0.65 -7.75 2.93
N TYR A 196 -1.47 -6.78 2.53
CA TYR A 196 -2.30 -6.93 1.33
C TYR A 196 -1.47 -7.29 0.09
N THR A 197 -0.29 -6.67 -0.06
CA THR A 197 0.63 -6.95 -1.17
C THR A 197 1.08 -8.40 -1.16
N THR A 198 1.54 -8.92 -0.01
CA THR A 198 1.96 -10.32 0.14
C THR A 198 0.80 -11.27 -0.15
N TYR A 199 -0.38 -11.01 0.41
CA TYR A 199 -1.55 -11.86 0.21
C TYR A 199 -1.96 -11.94 -1.26
N SER A 200 -1.95 -10.80 -1.98
CA SER A 200 -2.38 -10.70 -3.37
C SER A 200 -1.45 -11.42 -4.34
N ILE A 201 -0.12 -11.36 -4.10
CA ILE A 201 0.87 -11.94 -5.02
C ILE A 201 1.30 -13.34 -4.62
N ALA A 202 1.08 -13.77 -3.37
CA ALA A 202 1.56 -15.06 -2.86
C ALA A 202 1.06 -16.25 -3.69
N ALA A 203 -0.20 -16.25 -4.09
CA ALA A 203 -0.78 -17.32 -4.89
C ALA A 203 -0.11 -17.45 -6.26
N ILE A 204 0.12 -16.32 -6.95
CA ILE A 204 0.73 -16.29 -8.29
C ILE A 204 2.19 -16.73 -8.19
N LEU A 205 2.95 -16.18 -7.24
CA LEU A 205 4.36 -16.54 -7.07
C LEU A 205 4.52 -18.00 -6.65
N GLN A 206 3.69 -18.51 -5.74
CA GLN A 206 3.73 -19.91 -5.35
C GLN A 206 3.48 -20.83 -6.55
N LEU A 207 2.50 -20.52 -7.39
CA LEU A 207 2.18 -21.28 -8.59
C LEU A 207 3.36 -21.32 -9.55
N VAL A 208 3.98 -20.15 -9.83
CA VAL A 208 5.14 -20.05 -10.73
C VAL A 208 6.36 -20.79 -10.18
N LEU A 209 6.67 -20.62 -8.89
CA LEU A 209 7.87 -21.19 -8.26
C LEU A 209 7.81 -22.72 -8.08
N THR A 210 6.61 -23.33 -8.10
CA THR A 210 6.45 -24.75 -7.72
C THR A 210 5.97 -25.64 -8.85
N MET A 211 5.59 -25.08 -9.97
CA MET A 211 5.11 -25.83 -11.13
C MET A 211 6.14 -26.80 -11.70
N ASP A 212 7.40 -26.37 -11.78
CA ASP A 212 8.49 -27.15 -12.35
C ASP A 212 8.72 -28.48 -11.61
N TYR A 213 8.51 -28.50 -10.30
CA TYR A 213 8.64 -29.72 -9.48
C TYR A 213 7.60 -30.76 -9.86
N SER A 214 6.38 -30.35 -10.21
CA SER A 214 5.33 -31.24 -10.69
C SER A 214 5.70 -31.86 -12.05
N ILE A 215 6.24 -31.06 -12.96
CA ILE A 215 6.71 -31.51 -14.28
C ILE A 215 7.86 -32.50 -14.13
N MET A 216 8.83 -32.21 -13.25
CA MET A 216 9.98 -33.10 -13.00
C MET A 216 9.52 -34.47 -12.48
N LEU A 217 8.61 -34.51 -11.53
CA LEU A 217 8.08 -35.76 -10.99
C LEU A 217 7.34 -36.59 -12.07
N LEU A 218 6.49 -35.92 -12.86
CA LEU A 218 5.74 -36.59 -13.92
C LEU A 218 6.65 -37.13 -15.02
N ASN A 219 7.64 -36.37 -15.48
CA ASN A 219 8.61 -36.84 -16.48
C ASN A 219 9.36 -38.07 -15.96
N ARG A 220 9.78 -38.05 -14.71
CA ARG A 220 10.43 -39.20 -14.09
C ARG A 220 9.48 -40.41 -14.00
N TYR A 221 8.21 -40.18 -13.67
CA TYR A 221 7.22 -41.25 -13.67
C TYR A 221 7.06 -41.90 -15.06
N ARG A 222 7.07 -41.12 -16.13
CA ARG A 222 6.99 -41.64 -17.50
C ARG A 222 8.21 -42.50 -17.86
N GLU A 223 9.42 -42.04 -17.56
CA GLU A 223 10.65 -42.80 -17.76
C GLU A 223 10.62 -44.15 -17.00
N GLU A 224 10.21 -44.13 -15.75
CA GLU A 224 10.12 -45.36 -14.95
C GLU A 224 8.99 -46.29 -15.41
N LYS A 225 7.93 -45.75 -16.03
CA LYS A 225 6.83 -46.54 -16.57
C LYS A 225 7.20 -47.27 -17.86
N GLU A 226 8.09 -46.72 -18.67
CA GLU A 226 8.65 -47.41 -19.83
C GLU A 226 9.46 -48.66 -19.41
N ASN A 227 10.11 -48.59 -18.27
CA ASN A 227 10.94 -49.68 -17.73
C ASN A 227 10.17 -50.68 -16.86
N ASN A 228 9.01 -50.33 -16.35
CA ASN A 228 8.23 -51.14 -15.40
C ASN A 228 6.78 -51.27 -15.88
N LYS A 229 6.23 -52.49 -15.84
CA LYS A 229 4.83 -52.76 -16.21
C LYS A 229 3.82 -52.36 -15.14
N ASN A 230 4.25 -52.11 -13.88
CA ASN A 230 3.36 -51.80 -12.77
C ASN A 230 3.43 -50.30 -12.42
N ASN A 231 2.31 -49.59 -12.56
CA ASN A 231 2.19 -48.15 -12.28
C ASN A 231 2.62 -47.77 -10.85
N LEU A 232 2.34 -48.60 -9.88
CA LEU A 232 2.67 -48.31 -8.48
C LEU A 232 4.18 -48.40 -8.21
N THR A 233 4.85 -49.40 -8.83
CA THR A 233 6.31 -49.56 -8.77
C THR A 233 7.00 -48.40 -9.51
N SER A 234 6.51 -48.04 -10.68
CA SER A 234 7.02 -46.91 -11.46
C SER A 234 6.93 -45.60 -10.69
N MET A 235 5.79 -45.34 -10.03
CA MET A 235 5.62 -44.14 -9.20
C MET A 235 6.55 -44.13 -7.98
N LYS A 236 6.75 -45.26 -7.33
CA LYS A 236 7.67 -45.38 -6.20
C LYS A 236 9.11 -45.08 -6.60
N GLU A 237 9.57 -45.65 -7.72
CA GLU A 237 10.92 -45.37 -8.24
C GLU A 237 11.05 -43.93 -8.75
N ALA A 238 10.01 -43.37 -9.37
CA ALA A 238 9.97 -41.97 -9.79
C ALA A 238 10.16 -41.00 -8.61
N ILE A 239 9.39 -41.19 -7.53
CA ILE A 239 9.53 -40.39 -6.30
C ILE A 239 10.96 -40.54 -5.76
N LYS A 240 11.45 -41.76 -5.59
CA LYS A 240 12.77 -42.04 -5.03
C LYS A 240 13.89 -41.34 -5.82
N LYS A 241 13.81 -41.35 -7.14
CA LYS A 241 14.85 -40.81 -8.03
C LYS A 241 14.73 -39.29 -8.24
N SER A 242 13.50 -38.73 -8.21
CA SER A 242 13.29 -37.28 -8.37
C SER A 242 13.44 -36.53 -7.05
N PHE A 243 13.25 -37.19 -5.90
CA PHE A 243 13.27 -36.56 -4.59
C PHE A 243 14.54 -35.73 -4.32
N PRO A 244 15.79 -36.23 -4.54
CA PRO A 244 16.98 -35.43 -4.25
C PRO A 244 17.07 -34.18 -5.11
N SER A 245 16.66 -34.26 -6.38
CA SER A 245 16.71 -33.14 -7.33
C SER A 245 15.69 -32.08 -7.00
N ILE A 246 14.43 -32.52 -6.74
CA ILE A 246 13.34 -31.59 -6.35
C ILE A 246 13.66 -30.93 -5.01
N MET A 247 14.11 -31.71 -4.00
CA MET A 247 14.46 -31.17 -2.70
C MET A 247 15.63 -30.19 -2.76
N GLY A 248 16.69 -30.52 -3.56
CA GLY A 248 17.82 -29.61 -3.73
C GLY A 248 17.42 -28.27 -4.32
N SER A 249 16.63 -28.28 -5.40
CA SER A 249 16.14 -27.06 -6.06
C SER A 249 15.19 -26.26 -5.15
N SER A 250 14.22 -26.93 -4.54
CA SER A 250 13.27 -26.25 -3.68
C SER A 250 13.90 -25.69 -2.39
N PHE A 251 14.92 -26.37 -1.86
CA PHE A 251 15.62 -25.88 -0.68
C PHE A 251 16.39 -24.58 -0.98
N THR A 252 17.02 -24.49 -2.16
CA THR A 252 17.64 -23.22 -2.59
C THR A 252 16.61 -22.12 -2.76
N THR A 253 15.43 -22.41 -3.30
CA THR A 253 14.32 -21.44 -3.41
C THR A 253 13.84 -20.97 -2.05
N ILE A 254 13.58 -21.89 -1.12
CA ILE A 254 13.14 -21.57 0.26
C ILE A 254 14.17 -20.70 0.95
N VAL A 255 15.45 -21.07 0.88
CA VAL A 255 16.52 -20.29 1.55
C VAL A 255 16.70 -18.92 0.90
N GLY A 256 16.58 -18.83 -0.43
CA GLY A 256 16.58 -17.55 -1.15
C GLY A 256 15.43 -16.64 -0.70
N LEU A 257 14.22 -17.18 -0.52
CA LEU A 257 13.07 -16.44 0.00
C LEU A 257 13.24 -16.05 1.47
N LEU A 258 13.81 -16.93 2.30
CA LEU A 258 14.13 -16.62 3.70
C LEU A 258 15.22 -15.54 3.82
N ALA A 259 16.04 -15.29 2.81
CA ALA A 259 16.96 -14.16 2.81
C ALA A 259 16.23 -12.81 2.95
N LEU A 260 14.96 -12.71 2.52
CA LEU A 260 14.12 -11.53 2.70
C LEU A 260 13.88 -11.16 4.17
N LEU A 261 14.06 -12.10 5.12
CA LEU A 261 13.98 -11.83 6.56
C LEU A 261 15.04 -10.82 7.04
N PHE A 262 16.13 -10.69 6.29
CA PHE A 262 17.22 -9.74 6.60
C PHE A 262 16.97 -8.33 6.04
N MET A 263 15.84 -8.13 5.35
CA MET A 263 15.43 -6.82 4.87
C MET A 263 15.00 -5.94 6.04
N SER A 264 15.39 -4.65 6.02
CA SER A 264 15.00 -3.69 7.05
C SER A 264 13.50 -3.35 6.97
N PHE A 265 12.93 -3.41 5.77
CA PHE A 265 11.48 -3.26 5.57
C PHE A 265 10.75 -4.55 5.94
N LYS A 266 9.79 -4.45 6.85
CA LYS A 266 9.02 -5.61 7.36
C LYS A 266 8.25 -6.36 6.28
N ILE A 267 7.96 -5.73 5.13
CA ILE A 267 7.32 -6.39 4.00
C ILE A 267 8.19 -7.54 3.45
N GLY A 268 9.53 -7.42 3.53
CA GLY A 268 10.44 -8.51 3.19
C GLY A 268 10.26 -9.72 4.10
N THR A 269 10.11 -9.50 5.40
CA THR A 269 9.82 -10.57 6.38
C THR A 269 8.52 -11.27 6.06
N ASP A 270 7.47 -10.51 5.78
CA ASP A 270 6.14 -11.01 5.47
C ASP A 270 6.16 -11.88 4.18
N LEU A 271 6.72 -11.35 3.09
CA LEU A 271 6.91 -12.08 1.84
C LEU A 271 7.78 -13.34 2.04
N GLY A 272 8.91 -13.21 2.75
CA GLY A 272 9.84 -14.31 2.98
C GLY A 272 9.17 -15.49 3.70
N ILE A 273 8.40 -15.25 4.74
CA ILE A 273 7.71 -16.29 5.51
C ILE A 273 6.59 -16.91 4.67
N VAL A 274 5.69 -16.11 4.10
CA VAL A 274 4.51 -16.61 3.38
C VAL A 274 4.89 -17.40 2.14
N LEU A 275 5.87 -16.93 1.36
CA LEU A 275 6.31 -17.63 0.15
C LEU A 275 7.13 -18.88 0.45
N SER A 276 8.05 -18.84 1.44
CA SER A 276 8.82 -20.01 1.86
C SER A 276 7.92 -21.12 2.38
N LYS A 277 6.95 -20.77 3.22
CA LYS A 277 5.89 -21.68 3.69
C LYS A 277 5.08 -22.24 2.51
N GLY A 278 4.74 -21.39 1.52
CA GLY A 278 4.02 -21.78 0.33
C GLY A 278 4.78 -22.82 -0.51
N VAL A 279 6.07 -22.64 -0.73
CA VAL A 279 6.93 -23.61 -1.43
C VAL A 279 7.00 -24.92 -0.65
N LEU A 280 7.15 -24.87 0.67
CA LEU A 280 7.19 -26.09 1.52
C LEU A 280 5.86 -26.88 1.43
N ILE A 281 4.73 -26.20 1.52
CA ILE A 281 3.40 -26.82 1.40
C ILE A 281 3.23 -27.43 -0.01
N SER A 282 3.69 -26.73 -1.04
CA SER A 282 3.66 -27.25 -2.42
C SER A 282 4.46 -28.52 -2.56
N LEU A 283 5.64 -28.62 -1.95
CA LEU A 283 6.44 -29.85 -1.95
C LEU A 283 5.67 -31.01 -1.30
N ILE A 284 5.03 -30.78 -0.17
CA ILE A 284 4.21 -31.79 0.49
C ILE A 284 3.10 -32.24 -0.44
N CYS A 285 2.40 -31.32 -1.13
CA CYS A 285 1.35 -31.67 -2.09
C CYS A 285 1.90 -32.43 -3.30
N ILE A 286 3.07 -32.03 -3.84
CA ILE A 286 3.71 -32.69 -4.98
C ILE A 286 4.12 -34.13 -4.66
N PHE A 287 4.57 -34.44 -3.46
CA PHE A 287 4.93 -35.81 -3.08
C PHE A 287 3.77 -36.62 -2.51
N THR A 288 2.60 -36.01 -2.22
CA THR A 288 1.45 -36.71 -1.66
C THR A 288 0.23 -36.72 -2.58
N VAL A 289 -0.24 -35.52 -2.97
CA VAL A 289 -1.45 -35.34 -3.79
C VAL A 289 -1.19 -35.73 -5.24
N LEU A 290 -0.14 -35.19 -5.86
CA LEU A 290 0.14 -35.38 -7.28
C LEU A 290 0.35 -36.87 -7.65
N PRO A 291 1.16 -37.68 -6.95
CA PRO A 291 1.30 -39.11 -7.24
C PRO A 291 -0.02 -39.86 -7.14
N SER A 292 -0.86 -39.46 -6.19
CA SER A 292 -2.17 -40.07 -6.01
C SER A 292 -3.11 -39.77 -7.18
N LEU A 293 -3.12 -38.50 -7.64
CA LEU A 293 -3.91 -38.09 -8.80
C LEU A 293 -3.42 -38.75 -10.09
N ILE A 294 -2.09 -38.78 -10.34
CA ILE A 294 -1.51 -39.45 -11.52
C ILE A 294 -1.93 -40.91 -11.56
N LEU A 295 -1.84 -41.65 -10.45
CA LEU A 295 -2.23 -43.06 -10.38
C LEU A 295 -3.74 -43.31 -10.54
N ILE A 296 -4.60 -42.36 -10.13
CA ILE A 296 -6.05 -42.46 -10.34
C ILE A 296 -6.39 -42.22 -11.83
N PHE A 297 -5.80 -41.19 -12.41
CA PHE A 297 -6.11 -40.74 -13.75
C PHE A 297 -5.16 -41.32 -14.83
N ASP A 298 -4.35 -42.32 -14.50
CA ASP A 298 -3.36 -42.93 -15.40
C ASP A 298 -3.97 -43.36 -16.74
N LYS A 299 -5.15 -44.00 -16.71
CA LYS A 299 -5.86 -44.42 -17.94
C LYS A 299 -6.29 -43.22 -18.80
N LEU A 300 -6.69 -42.12 -18.17
CA LEU A 300 -7.07 -40.87 -18.85
C LEU A 300 -5.85 -40.16 -19.43
N ILE A 301 -4.73 -40.13 -18.72
CA ILE A 301 -3.46 -39.58 -19.18
C ILE A 301 -3.05 -40.29 -20.49
N TYR A 302 -3.12 -41.63 -20.51
CA TYR A 302 -2.80 -42.41 -21.70
C TYR A 302 -3.79 -42.16 -22.85
N LYS A 303 -5.10 -42.10 -22.58
CA LYS A 303 -6.14 -41.88 -23.59
C LYS A 303 -6.08 -40.48 -24.23
N THR A 304 -5.64 -39.47 -23.46
CA THR A 304 -5.55 -38.07 -23.90
C THR A 304 -4.16 -37.66 -24.33
N HIS A 305 -3.30 -38.67 -24.63
CA HIS A 305 -1.93 -38.43 -25.11
C HIS A 305 -1.94 -37.66 -26.44
N LYS A 306 -1.08 -36.66 -26.54
CA LYS A 306 -0.93 -35.79 -27.71
C LYS A 306 0.52 -35.76 -28.17
N LYS A 307 0.74 -35.53 -29.45
CA LYS A 307 2.08 -35.23 -29.95
C LYS A 307 2.52 -33.88 -29.37
N TYR A 308 3.60 -33.86 -28.63
CA TYR A 308 4.22 -32.63 -28.14
C TYR A 308 5.49 -32.31 -28.96
N PRO A 309 5.88 -31.03 -29.04
CA PRO A 309 7.06 -30.65 -29.82
C PRO A 309 8.30 -31.35 -29.28
N HIS A 310 8.88 -32.21 -30.08
CA HIS A 310 10.13 -32.90 -29.73
C HIS A 310 11.28 -31.98 -30.14
N ILE A 311 11.81 -31.23 -29.21
CA ILE A 311 12.99 -30.38 -29.43
C ILE A 311 14.19 -31.34 -29.48
N ASN A 312 14.91 -31.38 -30.61
CA ASN A 312 16.07 -32.21 -30.75
C ASN A 312 17.24 -31.63 -29.92
N MET A 313 17.31 -32.06 -28.65
CA MET A 313 18.32 -31.61 -27.70
C MET A 313 19.74 -31.98 -28.12
N GLU A 314 19.91 -33.06 -28.88
CA GLU A 314 21.22 -33.45 -29.39
C GLU A 314 21.81 -32.40 -30.33
N LYS A 315 20.99 -31.84 -31.25
CA LYS A 315 21.44 -30.76 -32.14
C LYS A 315 21.83 -29.51 -31.36
N ILE A 316 21.06 -29.17 -30.31
CA ILE A 316 21.34 -28.02 -29.43
C ILE A 316 22.65 -28.26 -28.67
N ALA A 317 22.85 -29.48 -28.13
CA ALA A 317 24.07 -29.84 -27.41
C ALA A 317 25.31 -29.77 -28.32
N ILE A 318 25.23 -30.30 -29.53
CA ILE A 318 26.32 -30.24 -30.54
C ILE A 318 26.62 -28.77 -30.90
N PHE A 319 25.59 -27.96 -31.14
CA PHE A 319 25.75 -26.53 -31.43
C PHE A 319 26.40 -25.79 -30.26
N SER A 320 25.92 -26.01 -29.05
CA SER A 320 26.46 -25.39 -27.83
C SER A 320 27.94 -25.81 -27.60
N GLN A 321 28.28 -27.08 -27.80
CA GLN A 321 29.64 -27.57 -27.67
C GLN A 321 30.57 -26.99 -28.74
N LYS A 322 30.11 -26.89 -29.98
CA LYS A 322 30.88 -26.33 -31.10
C LYS A 322 31.20 -24.85 -30.90
N TYR A 323 30.26 -24.09 -30.41
CA TYR A 323 30.37 -22.63 -30.27
C TYR A 323 30.53 -22.17 -28.82
N LYS A 324 30.91 -23.04 -27.87
CA LYS A 324 30.98 -22.78 -26.43
C LYS A 324 31.69 -21.47 -26.05
N TYR A 325 32.83 -21.17 -26.68
CA TYR A 325 33.58 -19.94 -26.36
C TYR A 325 32.88 -18.68 -26.87
N ILE A 326 32.29 -18.75 -28.08
CA ILE A 326 31.54 -17.61 -28.64
C ILE A 326 30.30 -17.34 -27.82
N ILE A 327 29.55 -18.38 -27.47
CA ILE A 327 28.37 -18.28 -26.63
C ILE A 327 28.73 -17.68 -25.28
N SER A 328 29.77 -18.20 -24.60
CA SER A 328 30.19 -17.65 -23.29
C SER A 328 30.62 -16.19 -23.39
N LEU A 329 31.39 -15.81 -24.43
CA LEU A 329 31.82 -14.43 -24.64
C LEU A 329 30.61 -13.51 -24.90
N THR A 330 29.64 -13.95 -25.70
CA THR A 330 28.41 -13.18 -25.97
C THR A 330 27.63 -12.93 -24.69
N PHE A 331 27.48 -13.93 -23.82
CA PHE A 331 26.80 -13.77 -22.55
C PHE A 331 27.56 -12.83 -21.59
N ILE A 332 28.90 -12.90 -21.56
CA ILE A 332 29.71 -11.98 -20.75
C ILE A 332 29.55 -10.52 -21.22
N ILE A 333 29.58 -10.30 -22.54
CA ILE A 333 29.37 -8.97 -23.12
C ILE A 333 27.95 -8.47 -22.82
N LEU A 334 26.95 -9.32 -23.04
CA LEU A 334 25.55 -9.00 -22.75
C LEU A 334 25.36 -8.66 -21.26
N PHE A 335 25.94 -9.44 -20.37
CA PHE A 335 25.94 -9.17 -18.94
C PHE A 335 26.54 -7.78 -18.61
N ALA A 336 27.72 -7.48 -19.18
CA ALA A 336 28.35 -6.20 -18.96
C ALA A 336 27.47 -5.03 -19.44
N ILE A 337 26.89 -5.13 -20.63
CA ILE A 337 25.97 -4.13 -21.18
C ILE A 337 24.75 -3.95 -20.26
N LEU A 338 24.11 -5.05 -19.88
CA LEU A 338 22.91 -5.01 -19.02
C LEU A 338 23.21 -4.48 -17.61
N TYR A 339 24.40 -4.79 -17.08
CA TYR A 339 24.85 -4.25 -15.79
C TYR A 339 24.97 -2.73 -15.81
N PHE A 340 25.51 -2.16 -16.89
CA PHE A 340 25.57 -0.70 -17.05
C PHE A 340 24.17 -0.08 -17.26
N ILE A 341 23.30 -0.73 -18.05
CA ILE A 341 21.94 -0.26 -18.29
C ILE A 341 21.10 -0.31 -16.99
N ARG A 342 21.34 -1.29 -16.11
CA ARG A 342 20.64 -1.37 -14.81
C ARG A 342 20.69 -0.07 -14.01
N GLY A 343 21.81 0.66 -14.06
CA GLY A 343 21.98 1.94 -13.36
C GLY A 343 21.06 3.06 -13.85
N THR A 344 20.43 2.91 -15.02
CA THR A 344 19.50 3.87 -15.59
C THR A 344 18.03 3.57 -15.25
N ASN A 345 17.74 2.41 -14.65
CA ASN A 345 16.38 2.03 -14.27
C ASN A 345 15.90 2.91 -13.11
N ILE A 346 14.72 3.48 -13.29
CA ILE A 346 14.00 4.20 -12.23
C ILE A 346 13.08 3.18 -11.58
N VAL A 347 13.31 2.92 -10.30
CA VAL A 347 12.41 2.10 -9.48
C VAL A 347 11.34 3.01 -8.92
N THR A 348 10.08 2.70 -9.18
CA THR A 348 8.92 3.43 -8.66
C THR A 348 8.17 2.56 -7.67
N PHE A 349 7.72 3.17 -6.58
CA PHE A 349 6.97 2.51 -5.50
C PHE A 349 5.48 2.86 -5.56
N ASP A 350 5.15 3.93 -6.30
CA ASP A 350 3.77 4.33 -6.54
C ASP A 350 3.20 3.57 -7.75
N THR A 351 2.06 2.91 -7.55
CA THR A 351 1.29 2.36 -8.65
C THR A 351 0.33 3.41 -9.14
N PRO A 352 0.35 3.79 -10.44
CA PRO A 352 -0.61 4.73 -10.97
C PRO A 352 -2.03 4.26 -10.66
N LYS A 353 -2.75 5.02 -9.85
CA LYS A 353 -4.17 4.77 -9.60
C LYS A 353 -4.94 5.26 -10.83
N ASP A 354 -5.19 4.36 -11.77
CA ASP A 354 -6.01 4.66 -12.96
C ASP A 354 -7.51 4.60 -12.57
N ASN A 355 -7.87 5.44 -11.62
CA ASN A 355 -9.21 5.53 -11.07
C ASN A 355 -10.07 6.50 -11.89
N THR A 356 -11.37 6.31 -11.87
CA THR A 356 -12.30 7.12 -12.65
C THR A 356 -12.23 8.60 -12.23
N ILE A 357 -12.14 8.88 -10.94
CA ILE A 357 -12.09 10.24 -10.39
C ILE A 357 -10.77 10.93 -10.73
N SER A 358 -9.64 10.21 -10.65
CA SER A 358 -8.31 10.79 -10.90
C SER A 358 -8.08 11.27 -12.33
N LYS A 359 -8.92 10.83 -13.29
CA LYS A 359 -8.89 11.31 -14.68
C LYS A 359 -9.34 12.76 -14.79
N PHE A 360 -10.28 13.18 -13.96
CA PHE A 360 -10.85 14.52 -13.96
C PHE A 360 -10.27 15.41 -12.86
N PHE A 361 -10.15 14.86 -11.65
CA PHE A 361 -9.69 15.55 -10.47
C PHE A 361 -8.36 14.96 -9.98
N LYS A 362 -7.29 15.72 -10.17
CA LYS A 362 -5.96 15.31 -9.69
C LYS A 362 -5.90 15.46 -8.17
N LYS A 363 -5.47 14.41 -7.51
CA LYS A 363 -5.20 14.45 -6.07
C LYS A 363 -3.93 15.25 -5.81
N ASP A 364 -4.00 16.12 -4.82
CA ASP A 364 -2.83 16.85 -4.34
C ASP A 364 -1.95 15.91 -3.50
N ASN A 365 -0.65 16.14 -3.57
CA ASN A 365 0.31 15.44 -2.75
C ASN A 365 0.40 16.13 -1.39
N ASN A 366 -0.02 15.43 -0.36
CA ASN A 366 -0.09 15.94 1.01
C ASN A 366 1.12 15.45 1.83
N ILE A 367 1.80 16.40 2.45
CA ILE A 367 2.92 16.16 3.37
C ILE A 367 2.57 16.79 4.72
N VAL A 368 2.69 16.02 5.77
CA VAL A 368 2.54 16.49 7.16
C VAL A 368 3.94 16.69 7.74
N LEU A 369 4.22 17.90 8.19
CA LEU A 369 5.38 18.20 9.02
C LEU A 369 4.94 18.22 10.49
N LEU A 370 5.45 17.28 11.27
CA LEU A 370 5.28 17.18 12.72
C LEU A 370 6.48 17.83 13.41
N TYR A 371 6.27 18.77 14.31
CA TYR A 371 7.33 19.54 14.99
C TYR A 371 7.02 19.74 16.47
N GLU A 372 8.05 19.90 17.32
CA GLU A 372 7.89 20.16 18.74
C GLU A 372 7.30 21.56 18.99
N ASN A 373 6.32 21.68 19.90
CA ASN A 373 5.57 22.92 20.20
C ASN A 373 6.46 24.11 20.58
N LYS A 374 7.66 23.86 21.14
CA LYS A 374 8.67 24.92 21.44
C LYS A 374 9.16 25.69 20.21
N ASN A 375 8.91 25.17 19.01
CA ASN A 375 9.27 25.81 17.74
C ASN A 375 8.16 26.67 17.14
N GLU A 376 7.06 26.87 17.85
CA GLU A 376 5.88 27.60 17.34
C GLU A 376 6.24 29.00 16.83
N ASP A 377 7.20 29.68 17.44
CA ASP A 377 7.66 31.01 16.99
C ASP A 377 8.49 30.94 15.68
N ASN A 378 9.17 29.83 15.44
CA ASN A 378 10.01 29.63 14.24
C ASN A 378 9.23 29.13 13.02
N ILE A 379 7.99 28.68 13.24
CA ILE A 379 7.15 28.10 12.17
C ILE A 379 6.81 29.12 11.09
N ASP A 380 6.68 30.39 11.44
CA ASP A 380 6.38 31.45 10.47
C ASP A 380 7.47 31.57 9.38
N GLU A 381 8.74 31.27 9.72
CA GLU A 381 9.84 31.24 8.74
C GLU A 381 9.69 30.05 7.79
N ILE A 382 9.23 28.89 8.26
CA ILE A 382 8.96 27.72 7.43
C ILE A 382 7.74 27.97 6.53
N ILE A 383 6.68 28.59 7.05
CA ILE A 383 5.49 28.97 6.26
C ILE A 383 5.90 29.94 5.16
N ASN A 384 6.68 30.97 5.49
CA ASN A 384 7.17 31.94 4.52
C ASN A 384 8.02 31.28 3.43
N TYR A 385 8.88 30.33 3.80
CA TYR A 385 9.65 29.54 2.82
C TYR A 385 8.72 28.74 1.90
N LEU A 386 7.74 28.03 2.45
CA LEU A 386 6.80 27.22 1.68
C LEU A 386 5.95 28.07 0.71
N THR A 387 5.59 29.30 1.08
CA THR A 387 4.82 30.21 0.21
C THR A 387 5.61 30.73 -0.99
N THR A 388 6.94 30.56 -1.00
CA THR A 388 7.77 30.94 -2.17
C THR A 388 7.75 29.90 -3.30
N ASP A 389 7.23 28.71 -3.06
CA ASP A 389 7.16 27.61 -4.04
C ASP A 389 5.78 27.59 -4.72
N ASP A 390 5.75 27.87 -6.01
CA ASP A 390 4.51 27.97 -6.81
C ASP A 390 3.72 26.64 -6.87
N LYS A 391 4.36 25.50 -6.54
CA LYS A 391 3.73 24.19 -6.50
C LYS A 391 3.10 23.86 -5.13
N VAL A 392 3.37 24.66 -4.11
CA VAL A 392 2.69 24.57 -2.82
C VAL A 392 1.34 25.29 -2.94
N LYS A 393 0.26 24.53 -2.74
CA LYS A 393 -1.11 25.04 -2.90
C LYS A 393 -1.67 25.60 -1.61
N THR A 394 -1.60 24.80 -0.54
CA THR A 394 -2.13 25.18 0.77
C THR A 394 -1.20 24.77 1.89
N ILE A 395 -1.14 25.60 2.92
CA ILE A 395 -0.38 25.37 4.14
C ILE A 395 -1.36 25.56 5.31
N ASN A 396 -1.78 24.42 5.90
CA ASN A 396 -2.74 24.41 6.99
C ASN A 396 -2.01 24.11 8.30
N THR A 397 -1.99 25.09 9.18
CA THR A 397 -1.49 25.01 10.55
C THR A 397 -2.52 25.58 11.50
N TYR A 398 -2.33 25.42 12.81
CA TYR A 398 -3.15 26.15 13.76
C TYR A 398 -3.14 27.66 13.47
N LYS A 399 -1.96 28.27 13.24
CA LYS A 399 -1.82 29.73 12.98
C LYS A 399 -2.49 30.21 11.70
N THR A 400 -2.52 29.40 10.65
CA THR A 400 -3.11 29.79 9.36
C THR A 400 -4.61 29.50 9.26
N THR A 401 -5.14 28.69 10.17
CA THR A 401 -6.54 28.25 10.20
C THR A 401 -7.27 28.78 11.44
N VAL A 402 -7.43 27.93 12.45
CA VAL A 402 -8.22 28.22 13.67
C VAL A 402 -7.60 29.32 14.52
N GLY A 403 -6.28 29.36 14.62
CA GLY A 403 -5.52 30.36 15.36
C GLY A 403 -5.13 31.60 14.53
N LYS A 404 -5.73 31.77 13.35
CA LYS A 404 -5.47 32.95 12.53
C LYS A 404 -5.93 34.21 13.27
N LYS A 405 -5.05 35.21 13.28
CA LYS A 405 -5.32 36.49 13.91
C LYS A 405 -5.91 37.47 12.88
N TYR A 406 -7.00 38.11 13.25
CA TYR A 406 -7.72 39.07 12.40
C TYR A 406 -7.68 40.44 13.06
N ASN A 407 -7.56 41.51 12.27
CA ASN A 407 -7.92 42.83 12.71
C ASN A 407 -9.46 43.02 12.62
N THR A 408 -9.97 44.15 13.04
CA THR A 408 -11.42 44.40 13.07
C THR A 408 -12.08 44.36 11.70
N ASP A 409 -11.36 44.79 10.63
CA ASP A 409 -11.88 44.81 9.25
C ASP A 409 -11.84 43.39 8.64
N GLU A 410 -10.74 42.72 8.85
CA GLU A 410 -10.56 41.31 8.40
C GLU A 410 -11.60 40.41 9.07
N LEU A 411 -11.89 40.61 10.36
CA LEU A 411 -12.87 39.81 11.10
C LEU A 411 -14.30 40.09 10.64
N ASP A 412 -14.68 41.35 10.48
CA ASP A 412 -16.00 41.73 9.95
C ASP A 412 -16.25 41.14 8.57
N TYR A 413 -15.24 41.19 7.67
CA TYR A 413 -15.31 40.55 6.38
C TYR A 413 -15.46 39.03 6.48
N PHE A 414 -14.66 38.38 7.32
CA PHE A 414 -14.71 36.93 7.54
C PHE A 414 -16.08 36.46 8.05
N LEU A 415 -16.65 37.17 9.07
CA LEU A 415 -17.94 36.83 9.63
C LEU A 415 -19.07 36.97 8.61
N LYS A 416 -19.05 38.00 7.80
CA LYS A 416 -20.02 38.19 6.69
C LYS A 416 -19.95 37.08 5.66
N MET A 417 -18.76 36.63 5.31
CA MET A 417 -18.56 35.47 4.42
C MET A 417 -19.14 34.17 4.98
N GLN A 418 -19.21 34.06 6.31
CA GLN A 418 -19.83 32.93 7.00
C GLN A 418 -21.34 33.10 7.27
N ASN A 419 -21.96 34.14 6.68
CA ASN A 419 -23.35 34.54 6.95
C ASN A 419 -23.64 34.86 8.43
N ILE A 420 -22.62 35.30 9.16
CA ILE A 420 -22.75 35.75 10.55
C ILE A 420 -22.77 37.27 10.54
N ASP A 421 -23.94 37.84 10.79
CA ASP A 421 -24.14 39.32 10.80
C ASP A 421 -23.97 39.86 12.24
N ILE A 422 -22.76 40.32 12.55
CA ILE A 422 -22.42 41.02 13.79
C ILE A 422 -22.10 42.48 13.45
N ASN A 423 -22.70 43.42 14.16
CA ASN A 423 -22.40 44.84 13.97
C ASN A 423 -20.90 45.09 14.22
N LYS A 424 -20.22 45.69 13.21
CA LYS A 424 -18.81 46.02 13.30
C LYS A 424 -18.43 46.89 14.51
N GLU A 425 -19.33 47.75 14.96
CA GLU A 425 -19.11 48.58 16.15
C GLU A 425 -18.93 47.73 17.42
N ILE A 426 -19.64 46.60 17.52
CA ILE A 426 -19.48 45.64 18.64
C ILE A 426 -18.08 45.03 18.57
N ILE A 427 -17.65 44.60 17.40
CA ILE A 427 -16.31 44.04 17.20
C ILE A 427 -15.24 45.05 17.65
N VAL A 428 -15.32 46.29 17.16
CA VAL A 428 -14.39 47.36 17.51
C VAL A 428 -14.42 47.65 19.03
N SER A 429 -15.58 47.64 19.64
CA SER A 429 -15.72 47.83 21.09
C SER A 429 -15.01 46.75 21.91
N ILE A 430 -15.12 45.50 21.48
CA ILE A 430 -14.45 44.38 22.14
C ILE A 430 -12.92 44.52 21.99
N TYR A 431 -12.42 44.83 20.81
CA TYR A 431 -10.98 45.05 20.59
C TYR A 431 -10.45 46.21 21.46
N LYS A 432 -11.16 47.32 21.51
CA LYS A 432 -10.80 48.46 22.40
C LYS A 432 -10.78 48.04 23.86
N THR A 433 -11.70 47.19 24.31
CA THR A 433 -11.75 46.75 25.71
C THR A 433 -10.57 45.81 26.01
N ILE A 434 -10.18 44.95 25.09
CA ILE A 434 -9.05 44.01 25.27
C ILE A 434 -7.71 44.75 25.25
N TYR A 435 -7.51 45.64 24.27
CA TYR A 435 -6.24 46.32 24.07
C TYR A 435 -6.09 47.62 24.86
N GLN A 436 -7.22 48.20 25.36
CA GLN A 436 -7.24 49.45 26.08
C GLN A 436 -6.51 50.57 25.31
N ASP A 437 -5.56 51.25 25.96
CA ASP A 437 -4.78 52.36 25.37
C ASP A 437 -3.81 51.89 24.24
N LYS A 438 -3.60 50.57 24.08
CA LYS A 438 -2.74 50.00 23.02
C LYS A 438 -3.53 49.66 21.76
N TYR A 439 -4.83 49.90 21.72
CA TYR A 439 -5.64 49.62 20.53
C TYR A 439 -5.19 50.50 19.35
N ASN A 440 -4.95 49.85 18.21
CA ASN A 440 -4.75 50.47 16.93
C ASN A 440 -5.38 49.58 15.81
N ASN A 441 -5.40 50.07 14.57
CA ASN A 441 -6.01 49.34 13.47
C ASN A 441 -5.27 48.04 13.09
N ASP A 442 -4.03 47.87 13.55
CA ASP A 442 -3.23 46.65 13.37
C ASP A 442 -3.39 45.66 14.52
N SER A 443 -4.20 46.00 15.55
CA SER A 443 -4.49 45.09 16.67
C SER A 443 -5.23 43.87 16.17
N LYS A 444 -4.68 42.65 16.39
CA LYS A 444 -5.22 41.41 15.89
C LYS A 444 -5.52 40.41 16.99
N LEU A 445 -6.70 39.80 16.95
CA LEU A 445 -7.13 38.74 17.85
C LEU A 445 -7.49 37.46 17.05
N THR A 446 -7.31 36.32 17.70
CA THR A 446 -7.88 35.07 17.21
C THR A 446 -9.37 35.00 17.55
N ILE A 447 -10.12 34.20 16.81
CA ILE A 447 -11.54 33.96 17.15
C ILE A 447 -11.66 33.30 18.53
N GLU A 448 -10.70 32.44 18.92
CA GLU A 448 -10.66 31.83 20.26
C GLU A 448 -10.52 32.88 21.37
N GLU A 449 -9.60 33.84 21.20
CA GLU A 449 -9.41 34.93 22.16
C GLU A 449 -10.68 35.80 22.30
N LEU A 450 -11.30 36.12 21.17
CA LEU A 450 -12.55 36.89 21.13
C LEU A 450 -13.69 36.18 21.87
N ILE A 451 -13.92 34.90 21.53
CA ILE A 451 -14.98 34.09 22.14
C ILE A 451 -14.74 33.92 23.64
N ASN A 452 -13.51 33.61 24.05
CA ASN A 452 -13.18 33.48 25.47
C ASN A 452 -13.40 34.77 26.22
N PHE A 453 -13.06 35.92 25.61
CA PHE A 453 -13.33 37.23 26.22
C PHE A 453 -14.83 37.50 26.41
N ILE A 454 -15.65 37.18 25.41
CA ILE A 454 -17.11 37.32 25.50
C ILE A 454 -17.67 36.42 26.59
N ILE A 455 -17.26 35.17 26.68
CA ILE A 455 -17.72 34.22 27.70
C ILE A 455 -17.31 34.66 29.10
N GLN A 456 -16.09 35.15 29.29
CA GLN A 456 -15.61 35.63 30.60
C GLN A 456 -16.31 36.91 31.07
N ASN A 457 -16.77 37.74 30.12
CA ASN A 457 -17.39 39.03 30.40
C ASN A 457 -18.90 39.06 30.09
N GLN A 458 -19.59 37.92 30.15
CA GLN A 458 -21.01 37.77 29.79
C GLN A 458 -21.92 38.84 30.37
N ASN A 459 -21.67 39.24 31.62
CA ASN A 459 -22.48 40.25 32.33
C ASN A 459 -22.42 41.63 31.65
N ASN A 460 -21.32 41.97 31.00
CA ASN A 460 -21.14 43.24 30.31
C ASN A 460 -21.84 43.26 28.95
N PHE A 461 -22.16 42.10 28.41
CA PHE A 461 -22.77 41.93 27.09
C PHE A 461 -24.23 41.47 27.14
N LYS A 462 -24.85 41.36 28.34
CA LYS A 462 -26.23 40.88 28.53
C LYS A 462 -27.29 41.64 27.70
N ASN A 463 -27.06 42.91 27.42
CA ASN A 463 -27.99 43.73 26.63
C ASN A 463 -27.77 43.57 25.11
N MET A 464 -26.67 42.90 24.68
CA MET A 464 -26.29 42.73 23.27
C MET A 464 -26.35 41.29 22.81
N ILE A 465 -26.25 40.32 23.72
CA ILE A 465 -26.21 38.88 23.46
C ILE A 465 -27.37 38.24 24.23
N ASN A 466 -28.29 37.62 23.50
CA ASN A 466 -29.38 36.84 24.10
C ASN A 466 -28.88 35.40 24.42
N ASP A 467 -29.74 34.62 25.12
CA ASP A 467 -29.39 33.26 25.56
C ASP A 467 -29.12 32.31 24.36
N ASP A 468 -29.82 32.47 23.23
CA ASP A 468 -29.63 31.69 22.02
C ASP A 468 -28.25 31.99 21.40
N MET A 469 -27.87 33.25 21.26
CA MET A 469 -26.55 33.67 20.82
C MET A 469 -25.43 33.15 21.74
N LEU A 470 -25.66 33.13 23.05
CA LEU A 470 -24.70 32.60 24.01
C LEU A 470 -24.51 31.10 23.83
N LEU A 471 -25.57 30.36 23.50
CA LEU A 471 -25.50 28.95 23.19
C LEU A 471 -24.69 28.73 21.91
N GLU A 472 -24.91 29.52 20.86
CA GLU A 472 -24.13 29.45 19.61
C GLU A 472 -22.65 29.77 19.83
N ILE A 473 -22.32 30.78 20.64
CA ILE A 473 -20.95 31.14 21.00
C ILE A 473 -20.26 30.01 21.76
N ASN A 474 -20.96 29.33 22.69
CA ASN A 474 -20.41 28.17 23.39
C ASN A 474 -20.20 26.99 22.44
N ASN A 475 -21.12 26.74 21.53
CA ASN A 475 -20.96 25.71 20.49
C ASN A 475 -19.77 26.03 19.58
N ALA A 476 -19.62 27.28 19.13
CA ALA A 476 -18.46 27.71 18.34
C ALA A 476 -17.13 27.52 19.10
N ASN A 477 -17.11 27.85 20.42
CA ASN A 477 -15.94 27.62 21.27
C ASN A 477 -15.56 26.13 21.34
N ASN A 478 -16.55 25.26 21.48
CA ASN A 478 -16.29 23.81 21.46
C ASN A 478 -15.77 23.34 20.10
N MET A 479 -16.32 23.84 18.99
CA MET A 479 -15.84 23.54 17.65
C MET A 479 -14.39 24.00 17.43
N ILE A 480 -14.04 25.21 17.92
CA ILE A 480 -12.66 25.73 17.84
C ILE A 480 -11.71 24.86 18.65
N LYS A 481 -12.09 24.45 19.86
CA LYS A 481 -11.27 23.55 20.70
C LYS A 481 -11.05 22.20 20.02
N GLU A 482 -12.08 21.62 19.41
CA GLU A 482 -11.96 20.38 18.65
C GLU A 482 -11.08 20.56 17.41
N ALA A 483 -11.26 21.66 16.66
CA ALA A 483 -10.44 21.97 15.50
C ALA A 483 -8.95 22.21 15.87
N LYS A 484 -8.70 22.84 17.05
CA LYS A 484 -7.33 23.03 17.57
C LYS A 484 -6.64 21.70 17.84
N LYS A 485 -7.36 20.70 18.38
CA LYS A 485 -6.84 19.35 18.61
C LYS A 485 -6.41 18.63 17.31
N MET A 486 -6.87 19.11 16.15
CA MET A 486 -6.43 18.58 14.86
C MET A 486 -5.04 19.09 14.45
N PHE A 487 -4.51 20.13 15.09
CA PHE A 487 -3.22 20.72 14.74
C PHE A 487 -2.22 20.69 15.88
N VAL A 488 -2.68 20.74 17.13
CA VAL A 488 -1.83 20.95 18.31
C VAL A 488 -2.06 19.81 19.30
N GLY A 489 -1.03 19.00 19.51
CA GLY A 489 -0.95 17.99 20.57
C GLY A 489 -0.29 18.53 21.84
N GLU A 490 0.00 17.63 22.78
CA GLU A 490 0.65 18.02 24.06
C GLU A 490 2.09 18.50 23.84
N THR A 491 2.87 17.80 23.04
CA THR A 491 4.29 18.08 22.81
C THR A 491 4.58 18.48 21.37
N TYR A 492 3.77 17.99 20.42
CA TYR A 492 3.97 18.20 18.99
C TYR A 492 2.77 18.87 18.34
N SER A 493 3.06 19.69 17.31
CA SER A 493 2.08 20.29 16.41
C SER A 493 2.36 19.90 14.98
N ILE A 494 1.38 20.12 14.07
CA ILE A 494 1.50 19.75 12.67
C ILE A 494 1.29 20.93 11.73
N ILE A 495 1.95 20.82 10.56
CA ILE A 495 1.68 21.57 9.34
C ILE A 495 1.24 20.58 8.28
N ASN A 496 0.05 20.77 7.72
CA ASN A 496 -0.39 20.05 6.52
C ASN A 496 -0.04 20.87 5.28
N ILE A 497 0.82 20.33 4.44
CA ILE A 497 1.32 20.97 3.21
C ILE A 497 0.70 20.22 2.03
N SER A 498 -0.13 20.89 1.25
CA SER A 498 -0.70 20.35 0.01
C SER A 498 0.06 20.91 -1.19
N THR A 499 0.50 20.04 -2.08
CA THR A 499 1.32 20.43 -3.23
C THR A 499 0.81 19.80 -4.52
N SER A 500 1.14 20.44 -5.65
CA SER A 500 0.89 19.88 -7.00
C SER A 500 2.02 18.99 -7.52
N TYR A 501 3.04 18.71 -6.69
CA TYR A 501 4.08 17.75 -7.02
C TYR A 501 3.50 16.34 -7.14
N LYS A 502 4.02 15.55 -8.08
CA LYS A 502 3.68 14.12 -8.14
C LYS A 502 4.20 13.42 -6.89
N GLU A 503 3.45 12.42 -6.38
CA GLU A 503 3.86 11.69 -5.17
C GLU A 503 5.26 11.09 -5.27
N GLU A 504 5.67 10.70 -6.48
CA GLU A 504 7.01 10.15 -6.74
C GLU A 504 7.62 10.81 -7.99
N SER A 505 8.56 11.72 -7.78
CA SER A 505 9.35 12.35 -8.83
C SER A 505 10.66 12.96 -8.28
N LYS A 506 11.63 13.22 -9.17
CA LYS A 506 12.86 13.92 -8.80
C LYS A 506 12.58 15.31 -8.21
N ASP A 507 11.59 16.02 -8.75
CA ASP A 507 11.21 17.34 -8.27
C ASP A 507 10.69 17.26 -6.83
N THR A 508 9.85 16.26 -6.53
CA THR A 508 9.31 16.02 -5.19
C THR A 508 10.43 15.68 -4.20
N PHE A 509 11.35 14.82 -4.59
CA PHE A 509 12.48 14.46 -3.74
C PHE A 509 13.40 15.64 -3.49
N THR A 510 13.65 16.46 -4.50
CA THR A 510 14.41 17.72 -4.36
C THR A 510 13.69 18.70 -3.44
N PHE A 511 12.37 18.81 -3.53
CA PHE A 511 11.56 19.64 -2.63
C PHE A 511 11.68 19.15 -1.17
N ILE A 512 11.57 17.84 -0.95
CA ILE A 512 11.72 17.25 0.40
C ILE A 512 13.12 17.52 0.97
N ASP A 513 14.19 17.35 0.17
CA ASP A 513 15.58 17.64 0.59
C ASP A 513 15.74 19.11 1.00
N LYS A 514 15.19 20.05 0.21
CA LYS A 514 15.26 21.48 0.53
C LYS A 514 14.48 21.82 1.79
N LEU A 515 13.26 21.27 1.91
CA LEU A 515 12.42 21.48 3.09
C LEU A 515 13.07 20.91 4.35
N ASP A 516 13.68 19.71 4.27
CA ASP A 516 14.44 19.12 5.38
C ASP A 516 15.61 20.02 5.80
N LYS A 517 16.33 20.59 4.85
CA LYS A 517 17.42 21.52 5.11
C LYS A 517 16.93 22.80 5.81
N GLU A 518 15.83 23.36 5.37
CA GLU A 518 15.22 24.54 6.02
C GLU A 518 14.75 24.22 7.44
N CYS A 519 14.08 23.07 7.62
CA CYS A 519 13.67 22.64 8.95
C CYS A 519 14.87 22.42 9.89
N LYS A 520 15.97 21.83 9.42
CA LYS A 520 17.21 21.68 10.22
C LYS A 520 17.81 23.02 10.64
N ASN A 521 17.71 24.03 9.79
CA ASN A 521 18.27 25.36 10.07
C ASN A 521 17.41 26.19 11.03
N LYS A 522 16.08 25.99 11.00
CA LYS A 522 15.10 26.86 11.67
C LYS A 522 14.49 26.23 12.92
N LEU A 523 14.34 24.91 12.94
CA LEU A 523 13.70 24.21 14.06
C LEU A 523 14.73 23.66 15.04
N ASN A 524 14.52 23.98 16.31
CA ASN A 524 15.36 23.49 17.40
C ASN A 524 14.72 22.21 17.98
N GLY A 525 15.25 21.04 17.62
CA GLY A 525 14.80 19.77 18.15
C GLY A 525 14.31 18.79 17.11
N LYS A 526 13.35 17.96 17.48
CA LYS A 526 12.88 16.88 16.60
C LYS A 526 11.72 17.35 15.75
N TYR A 527 11.77 17.00 14.49
CA TYR A 527 10.66 17.10 13.54
C TYR A 527 10.62 15.87 12.65
N TYR A 528 9.47 15.60 12.06
CA TYR A 528 9.24 14.43 11.20
C TYR A 528 8.33 14.79 10.05
N PHE A 529 8.62 14.23 8.88
CA PHE A 529 7.74 14.31 7.73
C PHE A 529 6.93 13.02 7.59
N ILE A 530 5.65 13.15 7.24
CA ILE A 530 4.71 12.03 7.06
C ILE A 530 3.95 12.27 5.75
N GLY A 531 3.77 11.21 4.96
CA GLY A 531 3.01 11.26 3.69
C GLY A 531 3.52 10.23 2.70
N ASN A 532 2.74 9.95 1.64
CA ASN A 532 3.11 8.96 0.63
C ASN A 532 4.43 9.31 -0.05
N SER A 533 4.64 10.59 -0.38
CA SER A 533 5.91 11.05 -0.97
C SER A 533 7.10 10.85 -0.05
N ILE A 534 6.92 11.00 1.25
CA ILE A 534 7.98 10.76 2.23
C ILE A 534 8.30 9.27 2.31
N MET A 535 7.28 8.42 2.28
CA MET A 535 7.47 6.97 2.23
C MET A 535 8.27 6.57 0.99
N ASN A 536 7.86 7.06 -0.19
CA ASN A 536 8.54 6.78 -1.45
C ASN A 536 9.98 7.30 -1.45
N TYR A 537 10.21 8.49 -0.89
CA TYR A 537 11.53 9.09 -0.73
C TYR A 537 12.44 8.24 0.18
N GLU A 538 11.98 7.83 1.35
CA GLU A 538 12.75 6.96 2.26
C GLU A 538 13.02 5.58 1.64
N MET A 539 12.03 5.01 0.96
CA MET A 539 12.19 3.73 0.26
C MET A 539 13.23 3.85 -0.87
N SER A 540 13.14 4.88 -1.70
CA SER A 540 14.06 5.11 -2.81
C SER A 540 15.50 5.30 -2.35
N ASN A 541 15.71 6.10 -1.32
CA ASN A 541 17.05 6.38 -0.78
C ASN A 541 17.70 5.13 -0.17
N ASN A 542 16.94 4.27 0.46
CA ASN A 542 17.45 3.05 1.08
C ASN A 542 17.48 1.84 0.15
N PHE A 543 16.78 1.91 -0.99
CA PHE A 543 16.57 0.77 -1.90
C PHE A 543 17.88 0.11 -2.35
N ASN A 544 18.82 0.88 -2.86
CA ASN A 544 20.07 0.34 -3.38
C ASN A 544 20.91 -0.34 -2.28
N TYR A 545 20.94 0.23 -1.09
CA TYR A 545 21.62 -0.35 0.06
C TYR A 545 20.98 -1.69 0.47
N GLU A 546 19.66 -1.73 0.61
CA GLU A 546 18.93 -2.94 0.98
C GLU A 546 19.08 -4.03 -0.08
N MET A 547 18.97 -3.68 -1.37
CA MET A 547 19.12 -4.65 -2.46
C MET A 547 20.52 -5.22 -2.54
N ASN A 548 21.57 -4.42 -2.33
CA ASN A 548 22.95 -4.92 -2.29
C ASN A 548 23.18 -5.84 -1.08
N LYS A 549 22.68 -5.47 0.08
CA LYS A 549 22.72 -6.28 1.30
C LYS A 549 22.03 -7.63 1.09
N LEU A 550 20.80 -7.63 0.56
CA LEU A 550 20.04 -8.84 0.24
C LEU A 550 20.76 -9.71 -0.77
N THR A 551 21.32 -9.13 -1.83
CA THR A 551 22.04 -9.87 -2.87
C THR A 551 23.23 -10.61 -2.25
N ILE A 552 24.04 -9.96 -1.41
CA ILE A 552 25.17 -10.58 -0.74
C ILE A 552 24.71 -11.72 0.17
N ILE A 553 23.70 -11.48 1.00
CA ILE A 553 23.15 -12.51 1.91
C ILE A 553 22.63 -13.70 1.13
N THR A 554 21.85 -13.45 0.06
CA THR A 554 21.29 -14.50 -0.79
C THR A 554 22.38 -15.34 -1.45
N ILE A 555 23.41 -14.70 -1.99
CA ILE A 555 24.59 -15.38 -2.58
C ILE A 555 25.24 -16.31 -1.55
N VAL A 556 25.52 -15.80 -0.35
CA VAL A 556 26.15 -16.60 0.71
C VAL A 556 25.26 -17.77 1.13
N LEU A 557 23.96 -17.52 1.32
CA LEU A 557 23.02 -18.57 1.73
C LEU A 557 22.87 -19.65 0.65
N ILE A 558 22.71 -19.27 -0.62
CA ILE A 558 22.62 -20.23 -1.73
C ILE A 558 23.93 -21.01 -1.86
N PHE A 559 25.09 -20.34 -1.75
CA PHE A 559 26.39 -21.01 -1.78
C PHE A 559 26.47 -22.10 -0.68
N LEU A 560 26.07 -21.78 0.55
CA LEU A 560 26.07 -22.75 1.65
C LEU A 560 25.13 -23.93 1.37
N VAL A 561 23.91 -23.68 0.88
CA VAL A 561 22.93 -24.74 0.57
C VAL A 561 23.48 -25.69 -0.50
N VAL A 562 24.03 -25.13 -1.58
CA VAL A 562 24.60 -25.93 -2.66
C VAL A 562 25.85 -26.69 -2.20
N LEU A 563 26.68 -26.08 -1.35
CA LEU A 563 27.84 -26.72 -0.75
C LEU A 563 27.46 -27.97 0.04
N PHE A 564 26.44 -27.86 0.90
CA PHE A 564 25.96 -29.00 1.70
C PHE A 564 25.27 -30.06 0.85
N THR A 565 24.53 -29.65 -0.19
CA THR A 565 23.80 -30.56 -1.09
C THR A 565 24.74 -31.37 -1.96
N PHE A 566 25.73 -30.74 -2.58
CA PHE A 566 26.65 -31.42 -3.53
C PHE A 566 27.94 -31.89 -2.89
N LYS A 567 28.24 -31.54 -1.66
CA LYS A 567 29.48 -31.89 -0.93
C LYS A 567 30.76 -31.57 -1.74
N SER A 568 30.73 -30.49 -2.51
CA SER A 568 31.80 -30.03 -3.40
C SER A 568 31.94 -28.51 -3.25
N LEU A 569 33.15 -27.98 -3.15
CA LEU A 569 33.42 -26.52 -3.11
C LEU A 569 33.32 -25.88 -4.51
N ILE A 570 33.62 -26.63 -5.56
CA ILE A 570 33.71 -26.08 -6.93
C ILE A 570 32.31 -25.88 -7.52
N ILE A 571 31.40 -26.81 -7.28
CA ILE A 571 30.03 -26.77 -7.84
C ILE A 571 29.25 -25.53 -7.38
N PRO A 572 29.21 -25.18 -6.07
CA PRO A 572 28.56 -23.95 -5.63
C PRO A 572 29.15 -22.70 -6.29
N PHE A 573 30.48 -22.64 -6.41
CA PHE A 573 31.14 -21.50 -7.02
C PHE A 573 30.72 -21.29 -8.48
N ILE A 574 30.67 -22.37 -9.27
CA ILE A 574 30.25 -22.33 -10.67
C ILE A 574 28.78 -21.95 -10.77
N LEU A 575 27.90 -22.53 -9.94
CA LEU A 575 26.48 -22.27 -9.98
C LEU A 575 26.14 -20.84 -9.56
N VAL A 576 26.77 -20.34 -8.50
CA VAL A 576 26.60 -18.95 -8.05
C VAL A 576 27.12 -17.93 -9.06
N LEU A 577 28.20 -18.27 -9.78
CA LEU A 577 28.75 -17.41 -10.83
C LEU A 577 27.84 -17.37 -12.07
N LEU A 578 27.03 -18.40 -12.29
CA LEU A 578 26.09 -18.51 -13.38
C LEU A 578 24.76 -17.82 -13.13
N ILE A 579 24.37 -17.68 -11.85
CA ILE A 579 23.17 -16.98 -11.38
C ILE A 579 23.45 -15.48 -11.21
#